data_a446bb752e62bbb7b066b902e3134398
#
_entry.id   a446bb752e62bbb7b066b902e3134398
#
_cell.length_a   1.000
_cell.length_b   1.000
_cell.length_c   1.000
_cell.angle_alpha   90.00
_cell.angle_beta   90.00
_cell.angle_gamma   90.00
#
_symmetry.space_group_name_H-M   'P 1'
#
loop_
_entity.id
_entity.type
_entity.pdbx_description
1 polymer ?
#
loop_
_entity_poly.entity_id
_entity_poly.type
_entity_poly.pdbx_seq_one_letter_code
_entity_poly.pdbx_strand_id
1 'polypeptide(L)'
;RLISSAASDVYKRQENDWPRKIDWGLIGSCTNSSYEDLSRASSIANQAVNKNLSTKAFFGINPGSEQVRFTAERDGFLEIFEKLDAKIFTNACGPCIGQWARKGAEKEEKNSIIHSFNRNFAKRADGNPNTHAFVASPEIVAAIAISGDLAFNPQNDLLTNDKGQEVRLDEPKGWELPPDGFDVDDNGY
;
A
#
# COMPACT_ATOMS: atom_id res chain seq x y z
N ARG A 1 13.51 5.63 -12.27
CA ARG A 1 12.47 6.53 -12.82
C ARG A 1 11.07 6.03 -12.45
N LEU A 2 10.73 6.06 -11.17
CA LEU A 2 9.39 5.67 -10.69
C LEU A 2 8.51 6.88 -10.35
N ILE A 3 8.80 8.04 -10.90
CA ILE A 3 8.17 9.32 -10.55
C ILE A 3 6.92 9.63 -11.42
N SER A 4 6.67 8.88 -12.51
CA SER A 4 5.75 9.39 -13.51
C SER A 4 4.27 9.17 -13.23
N SER A 5 3.86 8.14 -12.50
CA SER A 5 2.44 7.89 -12.25
C SER A 5 1.88 8.76 -11.11
N ALA A 6 2.54 8.79 -9.96
CA ALA A 6 2.07 9.60 -8.83
C ALA A 6 2.09 11.09 -9.14
N ALA A 7 3.14 11.61 -9.80
CA ALA A 7 3.19 13.01 -10.20
C ALA A 7 2.12 13.38 -11.24
N SER A 8 1.88 12.50 -12.23
CA SER A 8 0.81 12.74 -13.23
C SER A 8 -0.58 12.70 -12.58
N ASP A 9 -0.79 11.86 -11.57
CA ASP A 9 -2.05 11.79 -10.86
C ASP A 9 -2.28 12.99 -9.95
N VAL A 10 -1.23 13.60 -9.38
CA VAL A 10 -1.33 14.88 -8.65
C VAL A 10 -1.81 16.00 -9.56
N TYR A 11 -1.25 16.15 -10.76
CA TYR A 11 -1.72 17.15 -11.73
C TYR A 11 -3.16 16.90 -12.16
N LYS A 12 -3.50 15.69 -12.56
CA LYS A 12 -4.86 15.29 -12.93
C LYS A 12 -5.86 15.49 -11.80
N ARG A 13 -5.42 15.23 -10.56
CA ARG A 13 -6.24 15.49 -9.37
C ARG A 13 -6.64 16.96 -9.27
N GLN A 14 -5.68 17.88 -9.47
CA GLN A 14 -5.96 19.33 -9.42
C GLN A 14 -6.91 19.76 -10.52
N GLU A 15 -6.71 19.27 -11.74
CA GLU A 15 -7.56 19.59 -12.89
C GLU A 15 -9.00 19.06 -12.74
N ASN A 16 -9.19 17.94 -12.04
CA ASN A 16 -10.48 17.25 -11.93
C ASN A 16 -11.13 17.38 -10.56
N ASP A 17 -10.56 18.16 -9.64
CA ASP A 17 -11.04 18.31 -8.26
C ASP A 17 -11.22 16.97 -7.52
N TRP A 18 -10.30 16.03 -7.77
CA TRP A 18 -10.29 14.73 -7.08
C TRP A 18 -9.83 14.86 -5.62
N PRO A 19 -10.26 13.95 -4.72
CA PRO A 19 -9.92 14.04 -3.32
C PRO A 19 -8.40 14.00 -3.10
N ARG A 20 -7.93 14.83 -2.19
CA ARG A 20 -6.55 14.84 -1.74
C ARG A 20 -6.32 13.80 -0.62
N LYS A 21 -7.29 13.70 0.29
CA LYS A 21 -7.25 12.72 1.36
C LYS A 21 -7.38 11.31 0.79
N ILE A 22 -6.56 10.40 1.29
CA ILE A 22 -6.66 8.97 1.02
C ILE A 22 -7.23 8.26 2.24
N ASP A 23 -8.33 7.52 2.03
CA ASP A 23 -8.99 6.76 3.10
C ASP A 23 -8.40 5.35 3.23
N TRP A 24 -7.92 4.77 2.12
CA TRP A 24 -7.42 3.41 2.06
C TRP A 24 -6.15 3.30 1.22
N GLY A 25 -5.13 2.63 1.76
CA GLY A 25 -3.96 2.14 1.03
C GLY A 25 -3.99 0.61 0.96
N LEU A 26 -3.82 0.04 -0.22
CA LEU A 26 -3.82 -1.41 -0.40
C LEU A 26 -2.68 -1.87 -1.30
N ILE A 27 -1.75 -2.64 -0.74
CA ILE A 27 -0.76 -3.37 -1.51
C ILE A 27 -1.34 -4.74 -1.82
N GLY A 28 -1.40 -5.10 -3.10
CA GLY A 28 -2.03 -6.36 -3.46
C GLY A 28 -1.94 -6.72 -4.92
N SER A 29 -2.68 -7.76 -5.24
CA SER A 29 -2.71 -8.56 -6.47
C SER A 29 -1.52 -9.52 -6.60
N CYS A 30 -1.72 -10.60 -7.36
CA CYS A 30 -0.67 -11.57 -7.67
C CYS A 30 0.50 -10.98 -8.48
N THR A 31 0.33 -9.80 -9.08
CA THR A 31 1.32 -9.16 -9.95
C THR A 31 2.18 -8.12 -9.22
N ASN A 32 1.58 -7.35 -8.30
CA ASN A 32 2.22 -6.21 -7.66
C ASN A 32 2.19 -6.33 -6.12
N SER A 33 2.54 -7.48 -5.64
CA SER A 33 2.70 -7.87 -4.25
C SER A 33 3.62 -9.10 -4.19
N SER A 34 4.66 -9.07 -5.03
CA SER A 34 5.75 -10.04 -5.04
C SER A 34 6.61 -9.89 -3.77
N TYR A 35 7.56 -10.80 -3.59
CA TYR A 35 8.53 -10.70 -2.50
C TYR A 35 9.32 -9.37 -2.56
N GLU A 36 9.79 -8.97 -3.74
CA GLU A 36 10.47 -7.69 -3.95
C GLU A 36 9.57 -6.51 -3.57
N ASP A 37 8.33 -6.51 -4.03
CA ASP A 37 7.35 -5.45 -3.73
C ASP A 37 7.11 -5.31 -2.23
N LEU A 38 6.90 -6.42 -1.53
CA LEU A 38 6.71 -6.45 -0.08
C LEU A 38 7.97 -6.04 0.67
N SER A 39 9.14 -6.45 0.22
CA SER A 39 10.43 -6.07 0.78
C SER A 39 10.64 -4.56 0.72
N ARG A 40 10.40 -3.92 -0.43
CA ARG A 40 10.50 -2.48 -0.61
C ARG A 40 9.47 -1.71 0.21
N ALA A 41 8.23 -2.16 0.20
CA ALA A 41 7.18 -1.55 1.01
C ALA A 41 7.44 -1.69 2.52
N SER A 42 7.96 -2.85 2.97
CA SER A 42 8.32 -3.07 4.38
C SER A 42 9.48 -2.17 4.80
N SER A 43 10.40 -1.83 3.90
CA SER A 43 11.46 -0.84 4.17
C SER A 43 10.87 0.53 4.50
N ILE A 44 9.86 1.00 3.78
CA ILE A 44 9.14 2.25 4.08
C ILE A 44 8.39 2.12 5.42
N ALA A 45 7.70 1.00 5.64
CA ALA A 45 6.98 0.74 6.89
C ALA A 45 7.93 0.73 8.10
N ASN A 46 9.08 0.09 7.99
CA ASN A 46 10.09 0.05 9.05
C ASN A 46 10.65 1.44 9.37
N GLN A 47 10.87 2.27 8.36
CA GLN A 47 11.25 3.68 8.58
C GLN A 47 10.17 4.43 9.34
N ALA A 48 8.90 4.23 9.01
CA ALA A 48 7.79 4.86 9.71
C ALA A 48 7.75 4.45 11.20
N VAL A 49 7.86 3.16 11.49
CA VAL A 49 7.94 2.65 12.87
C VAL A 49 9.10 3.29 13.62
N ASN A 50 10.31 3.28 13.05
CA ASN A 50 11.52 3.82 13.69
C ASN A 50 11.48 5.34 13.88
N LYS A 51 10.74 6.06 13.03
CA LYS A 51 10.58 7.52 13.07
C LYS A 51 9.33 7.95 13.86
N ASN A 52 8.61 7.03 14.50
CA ASN A 52 7.36 7.22 15.24
C ASN A 52 6.27 7.88 14.37
N LEU A 53 6.11 7.39 13.16
CA LEU A 53 5.00 7.73 12.27
C LEU A 53 3.90 6.67 12.41
N SER A 54 2.67 7.10 12.33
CA SER A 54 1.49 6.25 12.23
C SER A 54 0.85 6.37 10.85
N THR A 55 0.06 5.38 10.43
CA THR A 55 -0.73 5.48 9.20
C THR A 55 -1.89 6.46 9.38
N LYS A 56 -2.16 7.28 8.38
CA LYS A 56 -3.30 8.21 8.34
C LYS A 56 -4.47 7.68 7.52
N ALA A 57 -4.21 6.67 6.70
CA ALA A 57 -5.22 5.91 5.97
C ALA A 57 -5.24 4.47 6.49
N PHE A 58 -6.35 3.77 6.30
CA PHE A 58 -6.36 2.31 6.50
C PHE A 58 -5.30 1.69 5.58
N PHE A 59 -4.52 0.75 6.11
CA PHE A 59 -3.46 0.12 5.36
C PHE A 59 -3.69 -1.39 5.29
N GLY A 60 -3.73 -1.93 4.08
CA GLY A 60 -3.96 -3.35 3.84
C GLY A 60 -2.86 -3.96 2.97
N ILE A 61 -2.50 -5.20 3.30
CA ILE A 61 -1.51 -5.99 2.56
C ILE A 61 -2.17 -7.30 2.14
N ASN A 62 -2.18 -7.55 0.84
CA ASN A 62 -2.63 -8.82 0.26
C ASN A 62 -1.47 -9.44 -0.50
N PRO A 63 -0.70 -10.38 0.09
CA PRO A 63 0.44 -11.03 -0.54
C PRO A 63 0.09 -11.68 -1.88
N GLY A 64 1.06 -11.75 -2.80
CA GLY A 64 0.83 -12.23 -4.16
C GLY A 64 0.54 -13.73 -4.27
N SER A 65 0.99 -14.52 -3.30
CA SER A 65 0.73 -15.95 -3.15
C SER A 65 0.97 -16.39 -1.72
N GLU A 66 0.52 -17.59 -1.35
CA GLU A 66 0.83 -18.14 -0.02
C GLU A 66 2.34 -18.35 0.17
N GLN A 67 3.05 -18.79 -0.86
CA GLN A 67 4.51 -18.92 -0.81
C GLN A 67 5.19 -17.58 -0.51
N VAL A 68 4.76 -16.49 -1.16
CA VAL A 68 5.25 -15.14 -0.87
C VAL A 68 4.86 -14.71 0.54
N ARG A 69 3.66 -15.06 1.01
CA ARG A 69 3.19 -14.74 2.36
C ARG A 69 4.07 -15.39 3.41
N PHE A 70 4.29 -16.70 3.33
CA PHE A 70 5.15 -17.45 4.28
C PHE A 70 6.58 -16.94 4.27
N THR A 71 7.13 -16.67 3.07
CA THR A 71 8.49 -16.12 2.95
C THR A 71 8.60 -14.74 3.57
N ALA A 72 7.63 -13.85 3.32
CA ALA A 72 7.58 -12.51 3.89
C ALA A 72 7.36 -12.52 5.42
N GLU A 73 6.61 -13.51 5.93
CA GLU A 73 6.41 -13.73 7.36
C GLU A 73 7.73 -14.18 8.04
N ARG A 74 8.39 -15.21 7.48
CA ARG A 74 9.71 -15.67 7.94
C ARG A 74 10.74 -14.54 7.98
N ASP A 75 10.75 -13.69 6.97
CA ASP A 75 11.73 -12.62 6.82
C ASP A 75 11.30 -11.33 7.58
N GLY A 76 10.21 -11.40 8.35
CA GLY A 76 9.77 -10.34 9.27
C GLY A 76 9.02 -9.17 8.62
N PHE A 77 8.69 -9.22 7.34
CA PHE A 77 8.01 -8.10 6.66
C PHE A 77 6.59 -7.91 7.18
N LEU A 78 5.86 -9.00 7.43
CA LEU A 78 4.48 -8.93 7.90
C LEU A 78 4.40 -8.32 9.30
N GLU A 79 5.32 -8.68 10.22
CA GLU A 79 5.41 -8.08 11.55
C GLU A 79 5.64 -6.55 11.49
N ILE A 80 6.45 -6.08 10.53
CA ILE A 80 6.69 -4.64 10.35
C ILE A 80 5.40 -3.94 9.92
N PHE A 81 4.63 -4.51 9.00
CA PHE A 81 3.34 -3.94 8.59
C PHE A 81 2.32 -3.93 9.73
N GLU A 82 2.27 -4.98 10.54
CA GLU A 82 1.38 -5.07 11.71
C GLU A 82 1.71 -4.01 12.77
N LYS A 83 2.99 -3.64 12.95
CA LYS A 83 3.39 -2.52 13.82
C LYS A 83 2.84 -1.16 13.38
N LEU A 84 2.38 -1.04 12.15
CA LEU A 84 1.67 0.13 11.61
C LEU A 84 0.15 -0.08 11.54
N ASP A 85 -0.41 -1.01 12.29
CA ASP A 85 -1.83 -1.41 12.25
C ASP A 85 -2.30 -1.83 10.85
N ALA A 86 -1.37 -2.28 9.98
CA ALA A 86 -1.75 -2.79 8.69
C ALA A 86 -2.47 -4.14 8.81
N LYS A 87 -3.54 -4.30 8.06
CA LYS A 87 -4.27 -5.55 8.00
C LYS A 87 -3.69 -6.45 6.92
N ILE A 88 -3.19 -7.61 7.34
CA ILE A 88 -2.78 -8.66 6.41
C ILE A 88 -4.02 -9.44 5.98
N PHE A 89 -4.27 -9.49 4.68
CA PHE A 89 -5.35 -10.28 4.10
C PHE A 89 -4.84 -11.67 3.73
N THR A 90 -5.75 -12.63 3.77
CA THR A 90 -5.52 -13.92 3.12
C THR A 90 -5.40 -13.70 1.61
N ASN A 91 -4.55 -14.51 0.97
CA ASN A 91 -4.34 -14.42 -0.46
C ASN A 91 -5.66 -14.67 -1.22
N ALA A 92 -6.28 -13.61 -1.70
CA ALA A 92 -7.57 -13.64 -2.39
C ALA A 92 -7.69 -12.54 -3.43
N CYS A 93 -8.38 -12.84 -4.53
CA CYS A 93 -8.60 -11.90 -5.63
C CYS A 93 -9.70 -10.87 -5.38
N GLY A 94 -10.42 -10.92 -4.26
CA GLY A 94 -11.57 -10.08 -3.98
C GLY A 94 -11.35 -8.59 -4.24
N PRO A 95 -10.36 -7.95 -3.61
CA PRO A 95 -10.08 -6.53 -3.85
C PRO A 95 -9.61 -6.23 -5.27
N CYS A 96 -8.95 -7.19 -5.92
CA CYS A 96 -8.42 -7.02 -7.26
C CYS A 96 -9.47 -7.11 -8.37
N ILE A 97 -10.64 -7.66 -8.09
CA ILE A 97 -11.73 -7.89 -9.06
C ILE A 97 -13.04 -7.16 -8.72
N GLY A 98 -13.01 -6.20 -7.80
CA GLY A 98 -14.18 -5.42 -7.43
C GLY A 98 -15.15 -6.11 -6.47
N GLN A 99 -14.68 -7.14 -5.75
CA GLN A 99 -15.50 -7.92 -4.80
C GLN A 99 -15.06 -7.72 -3.35
N TRP A 100 -14.40 -6.62 -3.05
CA TRP A 100 -14.00 -6.32 -1.68
C TRP A 100 -15.15 -5.69 -0.90
N ALA A 101 -15.73 -6.45 0.03
CA ALA A 101 -16.72 -5.95 0.96
C ALA A 101 -16.04 -5.13 2.07
N ARG A 102 -15.73 -3.87 1.79
CA ARG A 102 -15.21 -2.93 2.80
C ARG A 102 -16.32 -2.54 3.77
N LYS A 103 -16.05 -2.64 5.08
CA LYS A 103 -16.92 -2.05 6.10
C LYS A 103 -16.70 -0.53 6.11
N GLY A 104 -17.78 0.24 6.21
CA GLY A 104 -17.71 1.71 6.33
C GLY A 104 -17.58 2.47 5.02
N ALA A 105 -17.71 1.83 3.88
CA ALA A 105 -17.85 2.49 2.58
C ALA A 105 -19.28 2.23 2.05
N GLU A 106 -20.21 3.07 2.44
CA GLU A 106 -21.57 3.01 1.87
C GLU A 106 -21.49 3.30 0.36
N LYS A 107 -22.34 2.64 -0.43
CA LYS A 107 -22.31 2.73 -1.90
C LYS A 107 -22.47 4.16 -2.45
N GLU A 108 -22.98 5.06 -1.64
CA GLU A 108 -23.22 6.46 -2.01
C GLU A 108 -22.16 7.41 -1.48
N GLU A 109 -21.26 6.94 -0.62
CA GLU A 109 -20.22 7.75 -0.03
C GLU A 109 -19.02 7.89 -0.95
N LYS A 110 -18.61 9.14 -1.21
CA LYS A 110 -17.36 9.44 -1.91
C LYS A 110 -16.20 9.08 -1.01
N ASN A 111 -15.34 8.22 -1.48
CA ASN A 111 -14.13 7.81 -0.76
C ASN A 111 -12.97 7.61 -1.74
N SER A 112 -11.78 7.39 -1.20
CA SER A 112 -10.55 7.30 -1.97
C SER A 112 -9.72 6.11 -1.57
N ILE A 113 -9.12 5.47 -2.55
CA ILE A 113 -8.19 4.36 -2.37
C ILE A 113 -6.95 4.55 -3.25
N ILE A 114 -5.76 4.30 -2.70
CA ILE A 114 -4.55 4.09 -3.48
C ILE A 114 -4.15 2.62 -3.39
N HIS A 115 -3.81 2.01 -4.51
CA HIS A 115 -3.48 0.59 -4.54
C HIS A 115 -2.38 0.26 -5.55
N SER A 116 -1.77 -0.90 -5.40
CA SER A 116 -0.71 -1.38 -6.29
C SER A 116 -1.20 -2.31 -7.40
N PHE A 117 -2.50 -2.39 -7.66
CA PHE A 117 -3.03 -3.29 -8.70
C PHE A 117 -2.50 -2.94 -10.09
N ASN A 118 -2.42 -3.93 -10.95
CA ASN A 118 -1.89 -3.80 -12.30
C ASN A 118 -2.76 -3.00 -13.27
N ARG A 119 -4.00 -2.68 -12.91
CA ARG A 119 -4.95 -1.89 -13.71
C ARG A 119 -5.86 -1.08 -12.82
N ASN A 120 -6.33 0.05 -13.36
CA ASN A 120 -7.33 0.88 -12.72
C ASN A 120 -8.53 1.08 -13.66
N PHE A 121 -9.72 0.83 -13.16
CA PHE A 121 -10.99 1.12 -13.81
C PHE A 121 -12.09 1.30 -12.74
N ALA A 122 -13.17 1.95 -13.11
CA ALA A 122 -14.28 2.19 -12.18
C ALA A 122 -14.76 0.90 -11.49
N LYS A 123 -15.01 0.97 -10.20
CA LYS A 123 -15.44 -0.15 -9.35
C LYS A 123 -14.41 -1.27 -9.13
N ARG A 124 -13.15 -1.07 -9.53
CA ARG A 124 -12.13 -2.13 -9.50
C ARG A 124 -11.93 -2.73 -8.12
N ALA A 125 -11.83 -1.93 -7.07
CA ALA A 125 -11.45 -2.44 -5.74
C ALA A 125 -12.66 -3.05 -4.99
N ASP A 126 -13.76 -2.32 -4.88
CA ASP A 126 -14.86 -2.60 -3.95
C ASP A 126 -16.25 -2.60 -4.61
N GLY A 127 -16.32 -2.49 -5.92
CA GLY A 127 -17.57 -2.41 -6.65
C GLY A 127 -18.32 -1.07 -6.50
N ASN A 128 -17.81 -0.12 -5.69
CA ASN A 128 -18.46 1.16 -5.46
C ASN A 128 -18.11 2.15 -6.59
N PRO A 129 -19.09 2.73 -7.29
CA PRO A 129 -18.85 3.70 -8.35
C PRO A 129 -18.30 5.04 -7.85
N ASN A 130 -18.45 5.34 -6.55
CA ASN A 130 -18.04 6.58 -5.91
C ASN A 130 -16.65 6.48 -5.25
N THR A 131 -15.97 5.36 -5.40
CA THR A 131 -14.57 5.20 -4.97
C THR A 131 -13.63 5.78 -6.00
N HIS A 132 -12.92 6.84 -5.62
CA HIS A 132 -11.80 7.36 -6.42
C HIS A 132 -10.57 6.47 -6.19
N ALA A 133 -10.19 5.71 -7.21
CA ALA A 133 -9.08 4.77 -7.13
C ALA A 133 -7.85 5.30 -7.87
N PHE A 134 -6.70 5.23 -7.21
CA PHE A 134 -5.39 5.64 -7.71
C PHE A 134 -4.44 4.46 -7.71
N VAL A 135 -3.51 4.42 -8.67
CA VAL A 135 -2.52 3.34 -8.80
C VAL A 135 -1.11 3.89 -8.58
N ALA A 136 -0.35 3.18 -7.76
CA ALA A 136 1.07 3.48 -7.55
C ALA A 136 1.84 2.17 -7.28
N SER A 137 3.17 2.26 -7.23
CA SER A 137 4.00 1.13 -6.78
C SER A 137 3.79 0.85 -5.29
N PRO A 138 4.04 -0.39 -4.82
CA PRO A 138 3.79 -0.78 -3.42
C PRO A 138 4.43 0.14 -2.38
N GLU A 139 5.68 0.56 -2.58
CA GLU A 139 6.39 1.47 -1.69
C GLU A 139 5.75 2.88 -1.66
N ILE A 140 5.22 3.35 -2.78
CA ILE A 140 4.48 4.62 -2.85
C ILE A 140 3.12 4.47 -2.16
N VAL A 141 2.42 3.35 -2.34
CA VAL A 141 1.19 3.06 -1.59
C VAL A 141 1.43 3.12 -0.09
N ALA A 142 2.53 2.51 0.40
CA ALA A 142 2.91 2.57 1.81
C ALA A 142 3.16 4.02 2.27
N ALA A 143 3.95 4.79 1.53
CA ALA A 143 4.26 6.19 1.85
C ALA A 143 2.99 7.07 1.88
N ILE A 144 2.08 6.89 0.93
CA ILE A 144 0.80 7.62 0.86
C ILE A 144 -0.15 7.19 2.00
N ALA A 145 -0.20 5.90 2.36
CA ALA A 145 -0.99 5.44 3.50
C ALA A 145 -0.50 6.05 4.83
N ILE A 146 0.81 6.22 4.99
CA ILE A 146 1.41 6.90 6.15
C ILE A 146 1.08 8.39 6.14
N SER A 147 1.20 9.07 5.01
CA SER A 147 0.92 10.51 4.90
C SER A 147 -0.58 10.85 4.96
N GLY A 148 -1.44 9.97 4.44
CA GLY A 148 -2.87 10.22 4.24
C GLY A 148 -3.19 11.21 3.11
N ASP A 149 -2.21 11.62 2.32
CA ASP A 149 -2.29 12.69 1.34
C ASP A 149 -1.80 12.23 -0.02
N LEU A 150 -2.68 12.20 -1.03
CA LEU A 150 -2.32 11.84 -2.41
C LEU A 150 -1.29 12.78 -3.03
N ALA A 151 -1.19 14.02 -2.55
CA ALA A 151 -0.22 15.01 -3.06
C ALA A 151 1.16 14.89 -2.40
N PHE A 152 1.33 13.99 -1.41
CA PHE A 152 2.60 13.78 -0.73
C PHE A 152 3.66 13.24 -1.69
N ASN A 153 4.82 13.91 -1.72
CA ASN A 153 5.98 13.47 -2.47
C ASN A 153 7.04 12.91 -1.49
N PRO A 154 7.19 11.58 -1.39
CA PRO A 154 8.09 10.98 -0.40
C PRO A 154 9.57 11.35 -0.58
N GLN A 155 9.97 11.86 -1.74
CA GLN A 155 11.34 12.28 -2.01
C GLN A 155 11.66 13.67 -1.44
N ASN A 156 10.67 14.55 -1.37
CA ASN A 156 10.89 15.97 -1.05
C ASN A 156 10.18 16.43 0.21
N ASP A 157 9.00 15.86 0.50
CA ASP A 157 8.16 16.32 1.58
C ASP A 157 8.55 15.72 2.93
N LEU A 158 8.24 16.43 3.99
CA LEU A 158 8.41 16.02 5.37
C LEU A 158 7.08 15.53 5.93
N LEU A 159 7.16 14.59 6.87
CA LEU A 159 6.03 14.11 7.66
C LEU A 159 6.22 14.55 9.11
N THR A 160 5.14 14.88 9.78
CA THR A 160 5.15 15.15 11.22
C THR A 160 4.86 13.85 11.97
N ASN A 161 5.80 13.42 12.79
CA ASN A 161 5.64 12.22 13.61
C ASN A 161 4.77 12.48 14.86
N ASP A 162 4.47 11.40 15.60
CA ASP A 162 3.61 11.46 16.79
C ASP A 162 4.23 12.28 17.95
N LYS A 163 5.52 12.62 17.86
CA LYS A 163 6.24 13.50 18.78
C LYS A 163 6.29 14.96 18.30
N GLY A 164 5.64 15.29 17.20
CA GLY A 164 5.62 16.63 16.61
C GLY A 164 6.90 17.01 15.85
N GLN A 165 7.76 16.05 15.52
CA GLN A 165 9.00 16.29 14.81
C GLN A 165 8.80 16.07 13.29
N GLU A 166 9.44 16.91 12.50
CA GLU A 166 9.50 16.71 11.05
C GLU A 166 10.53 15.65 10.69
N VAL A 167 10.11 14.65 9.93
CA VAL A 167 10.91 13.52 9.49
C VAL A 167 10.72 13.27 8.01
N ARG A 168 11.76 12.75 7.35
CA ARG A 168 11.71 12.36 5.93
C ARG A 168 11.76 10.85 5.81
N LEU A 169 11.07 10.32 4.80
CA LEU A 169 11.26 8.95 4.35
C LEU A 169 12.49 8.90 3.42
N ASP A 170 13.33 7.92 3.63
CA ASP A 170 14.49 7.65 2.79
C ASP A 170 14.09 6.70 1.65
N GLU A 171 14.92 6.58 0.62
CA GLU A 171 14.70 5.65 -0.47
C GLU A 171 14.55 4.21 0.06
N PRO A 172 13.50 3.45 -0.38
CA PRO A 172 13.30 2.10 0.10
C PRO A 172 14.40 1.17 -0.39
N LYS A 173 14.89 0.34 0.50
CA LYS A 173 15.77 -0.78 0.20
C LYS A 173 14.93 -2.04 0.14
N GLY A 174 15.23 -2.92 -0.80
CA GLY A 174 14.51 -4.19 -0.94
C GLY A 174 15.40 -5.25 -1.58
N TRP A 175 14.92 -6.48 -1.47
CA TRP A 175 15.55 -7.66 -2.05
C TRP A 175 14.72 -8.09 -3.27
N GLU A 176 15.36 -8.34 -4.39
CA GLU A 176 14.70 -8.89 -5.59
C GLU A 176 14.22 -10.33 -5.33
N LEU A 177 15.04 -11.10 -4.64
CA LEU A 177 14.75 -12.48 -4.26
C LEU A 177 15.08 -12.68 -2.78
N PRO A 178 14.39 -13.62 -2.09
CA PRO A 178 14.70 -13.93 -0.71
C PRO A 178 16.11 -14.53 -0.61
N PRO A 179 16.98 -14.01 0.26
CA PRO A 179 18.37 -14.48 0.40
C PRO A 179 18.48 -15.97 0.72
N ASP A 180 17.54 -16.50 1.50
CA ASP A 180 17.50 -17.91 1.92
C ASP A 180 16.52 -18.76 1.09
N GLY A 181 16.16 -18.27 -0.12
CA GLY A 181 15.16 -18.90 -0.98
C GLY A 181 13.74 -18.69 -0.49
N PHE A 182 12.78 -19.14 -1.31
CA PHE A 182 11.37 -19.10 -0.92
C PHE A 182 11.07 -20.17 0.13
N ASP A 183 10.23 -19.81 1.10
CA ASP A 183 9.73 -20.77 2.07
C ASP A 183 8.76 -21.74 1.41
N VAL A 184 8.81 -23.00 1.82
CA VAL A 184 7.90 -24.04 1.35
C VAL A 184 7.16 -24.53 2.59
N ASP A 185 5.87 -24.18 2.70
CA ASP A 185 5.02 -24.80 3.72
C ASP A 185 4.56 -26.17 3.24
N ASP A 186 5.16 -27.22 3.81
CA ASP A 186 4.78 -28.62 3.53
C ASP A 186 3.33 -28.95 3.91
N ASN A 187 2.66 -28.08 4.68
CA ASN A 187 1.27 -28.21 5.09
C ASN A 187 0.29 -27.42 4.20
N GLY A 188 0.78 -26.69 3.22
CA GLY A 188 0.01 -25.76 2.38
C GLY A 188 -0.70 -26.38 1.17
N TYR A 189 -0.68 -27.71 0.99
CA TYR A 189 -1.34 -28.44 -0.09
C TYR A 189 -2.12 -29.63 0.42
#